data_3394a82c2e286a0a7e7a6129eecebd1d
#
_entry.id   3394a82c2e286a0a7e7a6129eecebd1d
#
_cell.length_a   1.000
_cell.length_b   1.000
_cell.length_c   1.000
_cell.angle_alpha   90.00
_cell.angle_beta   90.00
_cell.angle_gamma   90.00
#
_symmetry.space_group_name_H-M   'P 1'
#
loop_
_entity.id
_entity.type
_entity.pdbx_description
1 polymer ?
#
loop_
_entity_poly.entity_id
_entity_poly.type
_entity_poly.pdbx_seq_one_letter_code
_entity_poly.pdbx_strand_id
1 'polypeptide(L)'
;METLTVDLLHRVITKRPENSHKGTFGHIVIVGGSTQYGGAVMMCAKSCIYSGAGLVSVATDPHNHAALHAQLPEAMVLDWQDQSLLFNQIKAADVVVIGPGMGTDPLEQTRLLEILARQEQQLFVIDGSAITMLAKTPYAFNYPERVVFTPHQKEWERLSKLPIDQQTDQLNKHCQEQMNSTVVVKSHRTTIYSPTKDYQNPLGNPGMATGGMGDTLAGIIGSFLAQFSHVPLSERVAAAVLIHSYIGDQLAKTQYVVLPTAITASLPETMKFFSENEAFSAF
;
A
#
# COMPACT_ATOMS: atom_id res chain seq x y z
N MET A 1 -16.17 -14.99 2.18
CA MET A 1 -14.71 -14.75 2.14
C MET A 1 -14.07 -15.83 1.28
N GLU A 2 -13.18 -15.44 0.36
CA GLU A 2 -12.46 -16.36 -0.54
C GLU A 2 -10.99 -16.46 -0.13
N THR A 3 -10.45 -17.68 -0.11
CA THR A 3 -9.01 -17.87 0.12
C THR A 3 -8.24 -17.58 -1.16
N LEU A 4 -7.22 -16.72 -1.08
CA LEU A 4 -6.40 -16.34 -2.23
C LEU A 4 -5.56 -17.54 -2.73
N THR A 5 -5.45 -17.64 -4.04
CA THR A 5 -4.56 -18.57 -4.73
C THR A 5 -3.62 -17.80 -5.67
N VAL A 6 -2.50 -18.41 -6.03
CA VAL A 6 -1.52 -17.79 -6.95
C VAL A 6 -2.09 -17.48 -8.34
N ASP A 7 -3.20 -18.10 -8.73
CA ASP A 7 -3.89 -17.81 -9.98
C ASP A 7 -4.36 -16.35 -10.09
N LEU A 8 -4.62 -15.73 -8.92
CA LEU A 8 -4.93 -14.29 -8.89
C LEU A 8 -3.76 -13.46 -9.42
N LEU A 9 -2.51 -13.84 -9.12
CA LEU A 9 -1.33 -13.12 -9.60
C LEU A 9 -1.21 -13.19 -11.12
N HIS A 10 -1.45 -14.35 -11.73
CA HIS A 10 -1.46 -14.50 -13.20
C HIS A 10 -2.56 -13.68 -13.87
N ARG A 11 -3.72 -13.55 -13.21
CA ARG A 11 -4.84 -12.77 -13.73
C ARG A 11 -4.60 -11.26 -13.63
N VAL A 12 -3.97 -10.80 -12.58
CA VAL A 12 -3.75 -9.36 -12.31
C VAL A 12 -2.48 -8.84 -12.97
N ILE A 13 -1.37 -9.59 -12.85
CA ILE A 13 -0.06 -9.14 -13.35
C ILE A 13 0.06 -9.54 -14.83
N THR A 14 -0.21 -8.58 -15.70
CA THR A 14 -0.18 -8.78 -17.15
C THR A 14 1.15 -8.33 -17.75
N LYS A 15 1.49 -8.90 -18.92
CA LYS A 15 2.64 -8.46 -19.70
C LYS A 15 2.48 -6.99 -20.10
N ARG A 16 3.53 -6.21 -19.92
CA ARG A 16 3.54 -4.79 -20.33
C ARG A 16 3.42 -4.67 -21.85
N PRO A 17 2.50 -3.84 -22.35
CA PRO A 17 2.37 -3.59 -23.79
C PRO A 17 3.65 -2.99 -24.36
N GLU A 18 4.03 -3.39 -25.60
CA GLU A 18 5.22 -2.86 -26.26
C GLU A 18 5.11 -1.34 -26.50
N ASN A 19 3.92 -0.87 -26.87
CA ASN A 19 3.65 0.56 -27.04
C ASN A 19 3.14 1.16 -25.72
N SER A 20 4.03 1.32 -24.74
CA SER A 20 3.72 1.92 -23.43
C SER A 20 4.74 2.98 -23.04
N HIS A 21 4.35 3.89 -22.16
CA HIS A 21 5.19 4.94 -21.59
C HIS A 21 4.97 5.01 -20.08
N LYS A 22 5.78 5.81 -19.38
CA LYS A 22 5.69 5.92 -17.91
C LYS A 22 4.26 6.23 -17.39
N GLY A 23 3.50 7.09 -18.09
CA GLY A 23 2.11 7.41 -17.73
C GLY A 23 1.14 6.22 -17.86
N THR A 24 1.46 5.18 -18.64
CA THR A 24 0.63 3.97 -18.77
C THR A 24 0.55 3.19 -17.44
N PHE A 25 1.57 3.31 -16.60
CA PHE A 25 1.71 2.57 -15.34
C PHE A 25 1.43 3.42 -14.11
N GLY A 26 0.78 4.55 -14.32
CA GLY A 26 0.26 5.46 -13.30
C GLY A 26 1.29 6.34 -12.61
N HIS A 27 0.77 7.40 -12.00
CA HIS A 27 1.51 8.34 -11.17
C HIS A 27 1.06 8.18 -9.71
N ILE A 28 2.01 7.86 -8.84
CA ILE A 28 1.76 7.69 -7.42
C ILE A 28 2.46 8.83 -6.64
N VAL A 29 1.73 9.45 -5.73
CA VAL A 29 2.28 10.38 -4.76
C VAL A 29 2.31 9.71 -3.40
N ILE A 30 3.48 9.64 -2.79
CA ILE A 30 3.67 9.09 -1.44
C ILE A 30 3.94 10.25 -0.50
N VAL A 31 3.16 10.35 0.58
CA VAL A 31 3.30 11.40 1.60
C VAL A 31 3.64 10.76 2.95
N GLY A 32 4.83 11.04 3.44
CA GLY A 32 5.31 10.46 4.68
C GLY A 32 6.77 10.78 4.98
N GLY A 33 7.36 10.07 5.95
CA GLY A 33 8.76 10.23 6.29
C GLY A 33 9.06 11.54 7.02
N SER A 34 8.68 11.62 8.30
CA SER A 34 9.21 12.67 9.20
C SER A 34 10.71 12.48 9.40
N THR A 35 11.37 13.47 9.99
CA THR A 35 12.81 13.44 10.30
C THR A 35 13.26 12.14 10.98
N GLN A 36 12.42 11.57 11.86
CA GLN A 36 12.75 10.34 12.60
C GLN A 36 12.44 9.06 11.83
N TYR A 37 11.51 9.09 10.89
CA TYR A 37 10.97 7.91 10.23
C TYR A 37 11.14 7.94 8.71
N GLY A 38 12.23 8.53 8.22
CA GLY A 38 12.55 8.60 6.79
C GLY A 38 12.67 7.22 6.11
N GLY A 39 13.12 6.20 6.85
CA GLY A 39 13.20 4.82 6.32
C GLY A 39 11.86 4.24 5.87
N ALA A 40 10.76 4.57 6.55
CA ALA A 40 9.43 4.08 6.20
C ALA A 40 8.99 4.55 4.80
N VAL A 41 9.10 5.86 4.52
CA VAL A 41 8.75 6.41 3.20
C VAL A 41 9.68 5.91 2.10
N MET A 42 10.97 5.66 2.42
CA MET A 42 11.93 5.08 1.48
C MET A 42 11.56 3.65 1.09
N MET A 43 11.21 2.80 2.07
CA MET A 43 10.76 1.43 1.81
C MET A 43 9.47 1.40 1.00
N CYS A 44 8.50 2.27 1.31
CA CYS A 44 7.28 2.44 0.57
C CYS A 44 7.54 2.85 -0.89
N ALA A 45 8.36 3.89 -1.11
CA ALA A 45 8.68 4.40 -2.44
C ALA A 45 9.45 3.35 -3.26
N LYS A 46 10.42 2.68 -2.66
CA LYS A 46 11.20 1.65 -3.33
C LYS A 46 10.33 0.48 -3.77
N SER A 47 9.49 -0.03 -2.90
CA SER A 47 8.57 -1.13 -3.24
C SER A 47 7.55 -0.72 -4.30
N CYS A 48 7.08 0.53 -4.29
CA CYS A 48 6.21 1.09 -5.30
C CYS A 48 6.88 1.10 -6.70
N ILE A 49 8.12 1.57 -6.81
CA ILE A 49 8.89 1.58 -8.06
C ILE A 49 9.22 0.14 -8.52
N TYR A 50 9.71 -0.71 -7.62
CA TYR A 50 10.10 -2.08 -7.94
C TYR A 50 8.92 -2.97 -8.30
N SER A 51 7.70 -2.63 -7.88
CA SER A 51 6.47 -3.25 -8.38
C SER A 51 5.91 -2.61 -9.66
N GLY A 52 6.66 -1.67 -10.27
CA GLY A 52 6.45 -1.25 -11.64
C GLY A 52 5.64 0.02 -11.83
N ALA A 53 5.42 0.84 -10.81
CA ALA A 53 4.82 2.16 -10.95
C ALA A 53 5.55 3.02 -12.00
N GLY A 54 4.81 3.77 -12.81
CA GLY A 54 5.39 4.54 -13.91
C GLY A 54 6.06 5.83 -13.47
N LEU A 55 5.47 6.53 -12.51
CA LEU A 55 5.98 7.75 -11.90
C LEU A 55 5.72 7.69 -10.39
N VAL A 56 6.73 7.97 -9.59
CA VAL A 56 6.62 8.03 -8.13
C VAL A 56 7.17 9.36 -7.63
N SER A 57 6.30 10.15 -7.00
CA SER A 57 6.66 11.40 -6.30
C SER A 57 6.61 11.15 -4.80
N VAL A 58 7.65 11.54 -4.07
CA VAL A 58 7.75 11.36 -2.63
C VAL A 58 7.76 12.73 -1.94
N ALA A 59 6.65 13.08 -1.31
CA ALA A 59 6.54 14.27 -0.47
C ALA A 59 6.94 13.93 0.97
N THR A 60 8.04 14.48 1.42
CA THR A 60 8.67 14.11 2.69
C THR A 60 9.38 15.28 3.34
N ASP A 61 9.85 15.08 4.57
CA ASP A 61 10.70 16.03 5.26
C ASP A 61 12.00 16.28 4.46
N PRO A 62 12.45 17.54 4.30
CA PRO A 62 13.67 17.87 3.57
C PRO A 62 14.92 17.12 4.01
N HIS A 63 15.03 16.71 5.28
CA HIS A 63 16.16 15.91 5.77
C HIS A 63 16.30 14.54 5.07
N ASN A 64 15.23 14.04 4.45
CA ASN A 64 15.24 12.76 3.74
C ASN A 64 15.67 12.89 2.27
N HIS A 65 15.70 14.10 1.69
CA HIS A 65 15.92 14.31 0.26
C HIS A 65 17.24 13.73 -0.25
N ALA A 66 18.33 14.04 0.42
CA ALA A 66 19.66 13.56 0.02
C ALA A 66 19.75 12.02 0.06
N ALA A 67 19.16 11.39 1.10
CA ALA A 67 19.14 9.95 1.24
C ALA A 67 18.27 9.28 0.17
N LEU A 68 17.10 9.86 -0.14
CA LEU A 68 16.23 9.38 -1.22
C LEU A 68 16.94 9.46 -2.57
N HIS A 69 17.53 10.60 -2.92
CA HIS A 69 18.25 10.73 -4.19
C HIS A 69 19.44 9.76 -4.31
N ALA A 70 20.13 9.48 -3.20
CA ALA A 70 21.24 8.55 -3.19
C ALA A 70 20.83 7.07 -3.33
N GLN A 71 19.66 6.69 -2.80
CA GLN A 71 19.22 5.30 -2.76
C GLN A 71 18.15 4.96 -3.82
N LEU A 72 17.43 5.97 -4.30
CA LEU A 72 16.28 5.79 -5.20
C LEU A 72 16.19 6.98 -6.17
N PRO A 73 17.16 7.12 -7.10
CA PRO A 73 17.20 8.23 -8.06
C PRO A 73 16.01 8.25 -9.03
N GLU A 74 15.26 7.16 -9.13
CA GLU A 74 14.04 7.05 -9.95
C GLU A 74 12.85 7.81 -9.34
N ALA A 75 12.88 8.13 -8.03
CA ALA A 75 11.83 8.89 -7.35
C ALA A 75 12.00 10.40 -7.54
N MET A 76 10.91 11.09 -7.79
CA MET A 76 10.82 12.55 -7.71
C MET A 76 10.61 12.94 -6.25
N VAL A 77 11.50 13.73 -5.65
CA VAL A 77 11.43 14.10 -4.24
C VAL A 77 10.92 15.52 -4.08
N LEU A 78 9.94 15.71 -3.19
CA LEU A 78 9.25 16.96 -2.95
C LEU A 78 9.37 17.35 -1.47
N ASP A 79 9.56 18.63 -1.20
CA ASP A 79 9.37 19.16 0.14
C ASP A 79 7.87 19.21 0.46
N TRP A 80 7.44 18.44 1.45
CA TRP A 80 6.03 18.40 1.86
C TRP A 80 5.55 19.71 2.52
N GLN A 81 6.44 20.68 2.78
CA GLN A 81 6.12 22.02 3.27
C GLN A 81 5.72 22.96 2.13
N ASP A 82 6.13 22.67 0.89
CA ASP A 82 5.64 23.37 -0.30
C ASP A 82 4.24 22.88 -0.65
N GLN A 83 3.24 23.48 -0.01
CA GLN A 83 1.84 23.12 -0.20
C GLN A 83 1.37 23.24 -1.65
N SER A 84 1.85 24.28 -2.37
CA SER A 84 1.45 24.51 -3.76
C SER A 84 1.91 23.35 -4.65
N LEU A 85 3.17 22.98 -4.53
CA LEU A 85 3.74 21.85 -5.27
C LEU A 85 3.09 20.52 -4.87
N LEU A 86 2.93 20.28 -3.56
CA LEU A 86 2.32 19.05 -3.01
C LEU A 86 0.90 18.87 -3.56
N PHE A 87 0.07 19.90 -3.49
CA PHE A 87 -1.33 19.79 -3.93
C PHE A 87 -1.47 19.66 -5.46
N ASN A 88 -0.58 20.30 -6.23
CA ASN A 88 -0.53 20.08 -7.68
C ASN A 88 -0.15 18.63 -8.03
N GLN A 89 0.78 18.04 -7.30
CA GLN A 89 1.17 16.64 -7.51
C GLN A 89 0.04 15.68 -7.11
N ILE A 90 -0.63 15.92 -5.99
CA ILE A 90 -1.79 15.12 -5.55
C ILE A 90 -2.92 15.19 -6.59
N LYS A 91 -3.21 16.37 -7.13
CA LYS A 91 -4.24 16.54 -8.18
C LYS A 91 -3.91 15.75 -9.45
N ALA A 92 -2.63 15.62 -9.80
CA ALA A 92 -2.17 14.91 -10.99
C ALA A 92 -1.96 13.40 -10.75
N ALA A 93 -2.09 12.92 -9.51
CA ALA A 93 -1.85 11.53 -9.14
C ALA A 93 -3.04 10.63 -9.49
N ASP A 94 -2.76 9.38 -9.85
CA ASP A 94 -3.76 8.30 -9.89
C ASP A 94 -3.98 7.71 -8.51
N VAL A 95 -2.90 7.61 -7.71
CA VAL A 95 -2.91 7.04 -6.36
C VAL A 95 -2.11 7.92 -5.41
N VAL A 96 -2.65 8.13 -4.22
CA VAL A 96 -1.95 8.77 -3.09
C VAL A 96 -1.75 7.75 -1.97
N VAL A 97 -0.50 7.49 -1.59
CA VAL A 97 -0.17 6.69 -0.40
C VAL A 97 0.23 7.65 0.72
N ILE A 98 -0.48 7.65 1.84
CA ILE A 98 -0.22 8.60 2.92
C ILE A 98 -0.11 7.89 4.27
N GLY A 99 0.91 8.29 5.04
CA GLY A 99 1.11 7.83 6.42
C GLY A 99 2.41 7.11 6.74
N PRO A 100 3.10 6.42 5.80
CA PRO A 100 4.37 5.75 6.10
C PRO A 100 5.36 6.70 6.76
N GLY A 101 5.63 6.48 8.07
CA GLY A 101 6.56 7.31 8.83
C GLY A 101 6.22 8.81 8.94
N MET A 102 4.96 9.19 8.73
CA MET A 102 4.57 10.62 8.68
C MET A 102 4.71 11.33 10.04
N GLY A 103 4.58 10.59 11.16
CA GLY A 103 4.46 11.19 12.48
C GLY A 103 2.99 11.44 12.85
N THR A 104 2.76 11.92 14.08
CA THR A 104 1.39 12.13 14.60
C THR A 104 1.23 13.48 15.29
N ASP A 105 2.13 14.42 15.02
CA ASP A 105 2.09 15.76 15.57
C ASP A 105 0.94 16.59 14.98
N PRO A 106 0.51 17.68 15.64
CA PRO A 106 -0.60 18.50 15.17
C PRO A 106 -0.41 19.04 13.75
N LEU A 107 0.83 19.33 13.34
CA LEU A 107 1.14 19.82 12.00
C LEU A 107 0.87 18.75 10.94
N GLU A 108 1.33 17.53 11.19
CA GLU A 108 1.11 16.37 10.32
C GLU A 108 -0.37 16.01 10.25
N GLN A 109 -1.09 16.15 11.35
CA GLN A 109 -2.54 15.96 11.35
C GLN A 109 -3.26 17.00 10.49
N THR A 110 -2.86 18.26 10.56
CA THR A 110 -3.42 19.32 9.69
C THR A 110 -3.13 19.01 8.23
N ARG A 111 -1.87 18.67 7.90
CA ARG A 111 -1.45 18.25 6.55
C ARG A 111 -2.25 17.06 6.03
N LEU A 112 -2.45 16.03 6.85
CA LEU A 112 -3.28 14.89 6.49
C LEU A 112 -4.69 15.34 6.08
N LEU A 113 -5.36 16.10 6.92
CA LEU A 113 -6.74 16.55 6.67
C LEU A 113 -6.83 17.42 5.43
N GLU A 114 -5.87 18.32 5.20
CA GLU A 114 -5.80 19.15 4.00
C GLU A 114 -5.62 18.33 2.71
N ILE A 115 -4.83 17.26 2.77
CA ILE A 115 -4.65 16.32 1.65
C ILE A 115 -5.95 15.56 1.39
N LEU A 116 -6.56 14.99 2.43
CA LEU A 116 -7.79 14.22 2.30
C LEU A 116 -8.94 15.05 1.74
N ALA A 117 -9.01 16.32 2.12
CA ALA A 117 -10.02 17.26 1.60
C ALA A 117 -9.91 17.52 0.08
N ARG A 118 -8.79 17.14 -0.54
CA ARG A 118 -8.54 17.27 -1.99
C ARG A 118 -8.80 15.98 -2.77
N GLN A 119 -9.40 14.98 -2.12
CA GLN A 119 -9.79 13.76 -2.82
C GLN A 119 -10.83 14.07 -3.91
N GLU A 120 -10.48 13.75 -5.15
CA GLU A 120 -11.34 13.81 -6.33
C GLU A 120 -11.42 12.42 -6.98
N GLN A 121 -10.62 12.17 -8.02
CA GLN A 121 -10.59 10.90 -8.76
C GLN A 121 -9.53 9.91 -8.25
N GLN A 122 -8.60 10.37 -7.41
CA GLN A 122 -7.48 9.56 -6.93
C GLN A 122 -7.96 8.43 -6.00
N LEU A 123 -7.23 7.32 -6.06
CA LEU A 123 -7.31 6.27 -5.04
C LEU A 123 -6.39 6.65 -3.87
N PHE A 124 -6.81 6.38 -2.66
CA PHE A 124 -6.02 6.63 -1.46
C PHE A 124 -5.64 5.33 -0.75
N VAL A 125 -4.37 5.19 -0.38
CA VAL A 125 -3.87 4.16 0.53
C VAL A 125 -3.48 4.84 1.84
N ILE A 126 -4.16 4.51 2.92
CA ILE A 126 -3.97 5.09 4.24
C ILE A 126 -3.26 4.07 5.14
N ASP A 127 -2.04 4.38 5.58
CA ASP A 127 -1.24 3.46 6.39
C ASP A 127 -0.65 4.16 7.64
N GLY A 128 -0.23 3.40 8.61
CA GLY A 128 0.62 3.79 9.74
C GLY A 128 0.14 5.02 10.50
N SER A 129 0.95 6.10 10.47
CA SER A 129 0.65 7.33 11.21
C SER A 129 -0.68 7.96 10.83
N ALA A 130 -1.07 7.90 9.54
CA ALA A 130 -2.34 8.45 9.08
C ALA A 130 -3.54 7.69 9.68
N ILE A 131 -3.49 6.35 9.76
CA ILE A 131 -4.50 5.55 10.46
C ILE A 131 -4.60 5.97 11.93
N THR A 132 -3.45 6.14 12.59
CA THR A 132 -3.40 6.54 14.01
C THR A 132 -4.03 7.91 14.23
N MET A 133 -3.82 8.87 13.34
CA MET A 133 -4.43 10.20 13.42
C MET A 133 -5.94 10.16 13.17
N LEU A 134 -6.39 9.43 12.14
CA LEU A 134 -7.82 9.28 11.81
C LEU A 134 -8.61 8.53 12.89
N ALA A 135 -7.97 7.61 13.61
CA ALA A 135 -8.59 6.95 14.75
C ALA A 135 -8.92 7.92 15.92
N LYS A 136 -8.17 9.03 16.03
CA LYS A 136 -8.40 10.10 17.03
C LYS A 136 -9.35 11.18 16.51
N THR A 137 -9.25 11.51 15.22
CA THR A 137 -10.04 12.56 14.59
C THR A 137 -10.72 11.97 13.34
N PRO A 138 -11.92 11.40 13.50
CA PRO A 138 -12.66 10.80 12.39
C PRO A 138 -12.85 11.77 11.23
N TYR A 139 -12.69 11.29 10.01
CA TYR A 139 -12.84 12.05 8.78
C TYR A 139 -13.84 11.37 7.85
N ALA A 140 -14.77 12.15 7.29
CA ALA A 140 -15.72 11.67 6.30
C ALA A 140 -15.13 11.87 4.90
N PHE A 141 -14.83 10.79 4.22
CA PHE A 141 -14.29 10.81 2.86
C PHE A 141 -15.39 11.16 1.84
N ASN A 142 -15.05 11.95 0.83
CA ASN A 142 -15.96 12.24 -0.29
C ASN A 142 -16.24 10.97 -1.13
N TYR A 143 -15.23 10.13 -1.30
CA TYR A 143 -15.27 8.89 -2.08
C TYR A 143 -14.67 7.74 -1.27
N PRO A 144 -15.36 7.24 -0.23
CA PRO A 144 -14.84 6.21 0.65
C PRO A 144 -14.53 4.89 -0.08
N GLU A 145 -15.24 4.57 -1.15
CA GLU A 145 -15.01 3.39 -1.99
C GLU A 145 -13.68 3.44 -2.76
N ARG A 146 -13.04 4.60 -2.80
CA ARG A 146 -11.71 4.84 -3.38
C ARG A 146 -10.59 4.81 -2.34
N VAL A 147 -10.89 4.43 -1.10
CA VAL A 147 -9.93 4.42 0.01
C VAL A 147 -9.61 2.98 0.42
N VAL A 148 -8.32 2.72 0.59
CA VAL A 148 -7.77 1.47 1.12
C VAL A 148 -7.05 1.77 2.41
N PHE A 149 -7.50 1.20 3.51
CA PHE A 149 -6.81 1.24 4.80
C PHE A 149 -5.99 -0.03 4.98
N THR A 150 -4.77 0.09 5.55
CA THR A 150 -3.87 -1.04 5.77
C THR A 150 -3.48 -1.20 7.24
N PRO A 151 -4.45 -1.28 8.19
CA PRO A 151 -4.14 -1.35 9.60
C PRO A 151 -3.52 -2.70 10.01
N HIS A 152 -2.57 -2.69 10.93
CA HIS A 152 -2.33 -3.86 11.77
C HIS A 152 -3.42 -3.95 12.86
N GLN A 153 -3.54 -5.09 13.57
CA GLN A 153 -4.64 -5.34 14.51
C GLN A 153 -4.86 -4.22 15.54
N LYS A 154 -3.78 -3.60 16.06
CA LYS A 154 -3.90 -2.51 17.04
C LYS A 154 -4.33 -1.18 16.42
N GLU A 155 -3.94 -0.90 15.19
CA GLU A 155 -4.46 0.24 14.42
C GLU A 155 -5.93 0.02 14.09
N TRP A 156 -6.31 -1.20 13.71
CA TRP A 156 -7.69 -1.57 13.44
C TRP A 156 -8.56 -1.42 14.69
N GLU A 157 -8.11 -1.90 15.84
CA GLU A 157 -8.80 -1.67 17.12
C GLU A 157 -9.08 -0.18 17.38
N ARG A 158 -8.09 0.68 17.13
CA ARG A 158 -8.24 2.12 17.35
C ARG A 158 -9.18 2.77 16.34
N LEU A 159 -9.15 2.33 15.08
CA LEU A 159 -9.95 2.89 14.00
C LEU A 159 -11.41 2.41 14.07
N SER A 160 -11.62 1.10 14.20
CA SER A 160 -12.94 0.46 14.24
C SER A 160 -13.62 0.53 15.60
N LYS A 161 -12.86 0.81 16.69
CA LYS A 161 -13.28 0.69 18.09
C LYS A 161 -13.58 -0.75 18.52
N LEU A 162 -13.18 -1.74 17.74
CA LEU A 162 -13.37 -3.16 18.01
C LEU A 162 -12.13 -3.75 18.69
N PRO A 163 -12.20 -4.19 19.97
CA PRO A 163 -11.09 -4.81 20.69
C PRO A 163 -10.47 -5.99 19.93
N ILE A 164 -9.15 -6.20 20.06
CA ILE A 164 -8.43 -7.24 19.31
C ILE A 164 -9.04 -8.64 19.53
N ASP A 165 -9.43 -8.98 20.73
CA ASP A 165 -10.04 -10.25 21.10
C ASP A 165 -11.46 -10.44 20.54
N GLN A 166 -12.07 -9.38 20.02
CA GLN A 166 -13.39 -9.39 19.37
C GLN A 166 -13.32 -9.26 17.85
N GLN A 167 -12.12 -9.18 17.25
CA GLN A 167 -11.93 -9.01 15.81
C GLN A 167 -12.23 -10.29 15.03
N THR A 168 -13.50 -10.72 15.07
CA THR A 168 -14.02 -11.80 14.19
C THR A 168 -14.28 -11.29 12.78
N ASP A 169 -14.31 -12.19 11.80
CA ASP A 169 -14.60 -11.82 10.41
C ASP A 169 -15.93 -11.08 10.27
N GLN A 170 -16.96 -11.52 10.99
CA GLN A 170 -18.28 -10.90 10.95
C GLN A 170 -18.27 -9.47 11.48
N LEU A 171 -17.61 -9.21 12.62
CA LEU A 171 -17.55 -7.89 13.23
C LEU A 171 -16.61 -6.96 12.43
N ASN A 172 -15.49 -7.47 11.94
CA ASN A 172 -14.60 -6.72 11.06
C ASN A 172 -15.32 -6.30 9.77
N LYS A 173 -16.09 -7.22 9.16
CA LYS A 173 -16.91 -6.91 7.97
C LYS A 173 -17.94 -5.84 8.26
N HIS A 174 -18.66 -5.93 9.37
CA HIS A 174 -19.62 -4.90 9.78
C HIS A 174 -18.97 -3.52 9.92
N CYS A 175 -17.80 -3.43 10.59
CA CYS A 175 -17.07 -2.16 10.68
C CYS A 175 -16.62 -1.64 9.29
N GLN A 176 -16.16 -2.52 8.41
CA GLN A 176 -15.79 -2.14 7.03
C GLN A 176 -17.00 -1.61 6.25
N GLU A 177 -18.16 -2.22 6.37
CA GLU A 177 -19.40 -1.77 5.70
C GLU A 177 -19.79 -0.35 6.10
N GLN A 178 -19.64 0.00 7.39
CA GLN A 178 -19.88 1.36 7.86
C GLN A 178 -18.89 2.38 7.27
N MET A 179 -17.64 1.97 7.00
CA MET A 179 -16.63 2.81 6.38
C MET A 179 -16.79 2.91 4.86
N ASN A 180 -17.45 1.94 4.22
CA ASN A 180 -17.57 1.79 2.77
C ASN A 180 -16.21 1.84 2.02
N SER A 181 -15.12 1.48 2.69
CA SER A 181 -13.75 1.48 2.18
C SER A 181 -13.20 0.06 2.12
N THR A 182 -12.10 -0.17 1.40
CA THR A 182 -11.37 -1.43 1.49
C THR A 182 -10.46 -1.41 2.71
N VAL A 183 -10.44 -2.47 3.50
CA VAL A 183 -9.63 -2.59 4.71
C VAL A 183 -8.78 -3.85 4.67
N VAL A 184 -7.47 -3.70 4.74
CA VAL A 184 -6.48 -4.78 4.81
C VAL A 184 -6.04 -4.94 6.27
N VAL A 185 -6.67 -5.83 7.01
CA VAL A 185 -6.30 -6.12 8.41
C VAL A 185 -5.08 -7.04 8.43
N LYS A 186 -3.93 -6.43 8.69
CA LYS A 186 -2.62 -7.13 8.72
C LYS A 186 -2.51 -8.04 9.93
N SER A 187 -2.27 -9.33 9.69
CA SER A 187 -2.01 -10.35 10.70
C SER A 187 -1.15 -11.47 10.10
N HIS A 188 -0.92 -12.56 10.85
CA HIS A 188 -0.28 -13.78 10.31
C HIS A 188 -1.08 -14.38 9.12
N ARG A 189 -2.37 -14.08 9.02
CA ARG A 189 -3.27 -14.38 7.90
C ARG A 189 -4.04 -13.11 7.57
N THR A 190 -3.44 -12.26 6.78
CA THR A 190 -4.02 -10.97 6.40
C THR A 190 -5.36 -11.15 5.72
N THR A 191 -6.37 -10.41 6.17
CA THR A 191 -7.72 -10.44 5.59
C THR A 191 -8.02 -9.10 4.93
N ILE A 192 -8.61 -9.15 3.74
CA ILE A 192 -9.07 -7.99 2.99
C ILE A 192 -10.59 -7.96 3.02
N TYR A 193 -11.16 -6.96 3.65
CA TYR A 193 -12.59 -6.67 3.64
C TYR A 193 -12.84 -5.54 2.64
N SER A 194 -13.79 -5.73 1.72
CA SER A 194 -14.10 -4.72 0.70
C SER A 194 -15.60 -4.62 0.41
N PRO A 195 -16.07 -3.53 -0.20
CA PRO A 195 -17.47 -3.41 -0.58
C PRO A 195 -17.97 -4.48 -1.55
N THR A 196 -17.07 -5.12 -2.30
CA THR A 196 -17.44 -6.07 -3.37
C THR A 196 -17.18 -7.52 -3.01
N LYS A 197 -15.98 -7.83 -2.49
CA LYS A 197 -15.57 -9.21 -2.21
C LYS A 197 -14.46 -9.25 -1.16
N ASP A 198 -14.60 -10.14 -0.20
CA ASP A 198 -13.64 -10.32 0.88
C ASP A 198 -12.70 -11.49 0.60
N TYR A 199 -11.41 -11.30 0.97
CA TYR A 199 -10.36 -12.29 0.71
C TYR A 199 -9.55 -12.57 1.97
N GLN A 200 -9.08 -13.82 2.09
CA GLN A 200 -8.11 -14.23 3.09
C GLN A 200 -6.81 -14.67 2.43
N ASN A 201 -5.71 -14.07 2.84
CA ASN A 201 -4.38 -14.48 2.40
C ASN A 201 -3.87 -15.68 3.22
N PRO A 202 -3.66 -16.85 2.60
CA PRO A 202 -3.18 -18.05 3.32
C PRO A 202 -1.67 -18.03 3.55
N LEU A 203 -0.94 -17.10 2.91
CA LEU A 203 0.52 -17.02 2.94
C LEU A 203 1.02 -16.09 4.04
N GLY A 204 2.29 -16.20 4.36
CA GLY A 204 3.01 -15.39 5.34
C GLY A 204 3.67 -16.26 6.42
N ASN A 205 4.80 -15.80 6.91
CA ASN A 205 5.62 -16.53 7.90
C ASN A 205 6.21 -15.59 8.96
N PRO A 206 6.62 -16.13 10.12
CA PRO A 206 7.16 -15.31 11.21
C PRO A 206 8.49 -14.62 10.87
N GLY A 207 9.26 -15.08 9.89
CA GLY A 207 10.47 -14.41 9.41
C GLY A 207 10.23 -12.99 8.88
N MET A 208 8.99 -12.69 8.50
CA MET A 208 8.55 -11.35 8.06
C MET A 208 8.25 -10.38 9.21
N ALA A 209 8.38 -10.79 10.47
CA ALA A 209 8.08 -9.94 11.62
C ALA A 209 9.20 -8.93 11.89
N THR A 210 9.42 -7.99 10.97
CA THR A 210 10.43 -6.93 11.03
C THR A 210 9.80 -5.56 10.73
N GLY A 211 10.45 -4.49 11.22
CA GLY A 211 10.03 -3.11 10.89
C GLY A 211 10.09 -2.85 9.37
N GLY A 212 9.11 -2.14 8.84
CA GLY A 212 9.07 -1.76 7.42
C GLY A 212 8.24 -2.68 6.52
N MET A 213 7.77 -3.84 7.01
CA MET A 213 6.92 -4.74 6.22
C MET A 213 5.61 -4.08 5.79
N GLY A 214 4.98 -3.31 6.67
CA GLY A 214 3.77 -2.53 6.37
C GLY A 214 4.02 -1.47 5.32
N ASP A 215 5.10 -0.70 5.48
CA ASP A 215 5.48 0.36 4.53
C ASP A 215 5.74 -0.21 3.12
N THR A 216 6.43 -1.36 3.04
CA THR A 216 6.66 -2.08 1.78
C THR A 216 5.34 -2.53 1.16
N LEU A 217 4.44 -3.12 1.94
CA LEU A 217 3.13 -3.53 1.45
C LEU A 217 2.29 -2.34 0.95
N ALA A 218 2.30 -1.21 1.67
CA ALA A 218 1.58 0.00 1.25
C ALA A 218 2.06 0.50 -0.13
N GLY A 219 3.37 0.47 -0.38
CA GLY A 219 3.95 0.82 -1.68
C GLY A 219 3.53 -0.14 -2.80
N ILE A 220 3.53 -1.46 -2.55
CA ILE A 220 3.07 -2.46 -3.51
C ILE A 220 1.58 -2.24 -3.82
N ILE A 221 0.74 -2.03 -2.81
CA ILE A 221 -0.69 -1.74 -3.01
C ILE A 221 -0.86 -0.49 -3.88
N GLY A 222 -0.16 0.62 -3.57
CA GLY A 222 -0.22 1.84 -4.37
C GLY A 222 0.12 1.60 -5.84
N SER A 223 1.17 0.84 -6.11
CA SER A 223 1.60 0.47 -7.46
C SER A 223 0.57 -0.40 -8.19
N PHE A 224 0.02 -1.42 -7.52
CA PHE A 224 -0.99 -2.32 -8.11
C PHE A 224 -2.29 -1.57 -8.42
N LEU A 225 -2.69 -0.66 -7.57
CA LEU A 225 -3.86 0.19 -7.79
C LEU A 225 -3.71 1.07 -9.02
N ALA A 226 -2.51 1.60 -9.28
CA ALA A 226 -2.25 2.47 -10.42
C ALA A 226 -2.15 1.69 -11.75
N GLN A 227 -1.50 0.52 -11.75
CA GLN A 227 -1.16 -0.21 -12.97
C GLN A 227 -2.29 -1.10 -13.50
N PHE A 228 -3.00 -1.81 -12.62
CA PHE A 228 -3.86 -2.92 -13.02
C PHE A 228 -5.35 -2.56 -13.03
N SER A 229 -5.70 -1.41 -13.65
CA SER A 229 -7.09 -0.92 -13.70
C SER A 229 -8.08 -1.82 -14.45
N HIS A 230 -7.59 -2.82 -15.17
CA HIS A 230 -8.40 -3.80 -15.90
C HIS A 230 -9.12 -4.81 -14.99
N VAL A 231 -8.73 -4.90 -13.71
CA VAL A 231 -9.41 -5.73 -12.70
C VAL A 231 -9.99 -4.88 -11.55
N PRO A 232 -11.00 -5.41 -10.80
CA PRO A 232 -11.59 -4.69 -9.68
C PRO A 232 -10.57 -4.25 -8.62
N LEU A 233 -10.85 -3.15 -7.92
CA LEU A 233 -9.98 -2.62 -6.87
C LEU A 233 -9.64 -3.66 -5.81
N SER A 234 -10.63 -4.44 -5.36
CA SER A 234 -10.42 -5.49 -4.37
C SER A 234 -9.45 -6.58 -4.83
N GLU A 235 -9.45 -6.94 -6.12
CA GLU A 235 -8.50 -7.92 -6.69
C GLU A 235 -7.09 -7.34 -6.80
N ARG A 236 -6.94 -6.06 -7.16
CA ARG A 236 -5.64 -5.37 -7.17
C ARG A 236 -5.01 -5.37 -5.78
N VAL A 237 -5.78 -5.02 -4.75
CA VAL A 237 -5.33 -5.03 -3.35
C VAL A 237 -4.99 -6.46 -2.91
N ALA A 238 -5.84 -7.44 -3.22
CA ALA A 238 -5.61 -8.84 -2.87
C ALA A 238 -4.36 -9.41 -3.53
N ALA A 239 -4.10 -9.10 -4.80
CA ALA A 239 -2.89 -9.51 -5.50
C ALA A 239 -1.62 -8.87 -4.91
N ALA A 240 -1.69 -7.59 -4.52
CA ALA A 240 -0.57 -6.91 -3.84
C ALA A 240 -0.23 -7.56 -2.49
N VAL A 241 -1.24 -7.91 -1.69
CA VAL A 241 -1.06 -8.64 -0.43
C VAL A 241 -0.49 -10.03 -0.68
N LEU A 242 -1.00 -10.73 -1.68
CA LEU A 242 -0.58 -12.10 -2.01
C LEU A 242 0.87 -12.15 -2.49
N ILE A 243 1.29 -11.29 -3.43
CA ILE A 243 2.67 -11.29 -3.94
C ILE A 243 3.68 -10.92 -2.85
N HIS A 244 3.34 -9.96 -1.99
CA HIS A 244 4.18 -9.59 -0.84
C HIS A 244 4.45 -10.80 0.07
N SER A 245 3.41 -11.55 0.43
CA SER A 245 3.53 -12.74 1.28
C SER A 245 4.16 -13.91 0.52
N TYR A 246 3.85 -14.08 -0.76
CA TYR A 246 4.46 -15.12 -1.60
C TYR A 246 5.99 -14.98 -1.65
N ILE A 247 6.49 -13.78 -1.93
CA ILE A 247 7.92 -13.51 -1.94
C ILE A 247 8.52 -13.75 -0.54
N GLY A 248 7.83 -13.29 0.51
CA GLY A 248 8.25 -13.53 1.89
C GLY A 248 8.41 -15.01 2.20
N ASP A 249 7.46 -15.85 1.79
CA ASP A 249 7.51 -17.31 1.99
C ASP A 249 8.62 -17.98 1.17
N GLN A 250 8.90 -17.50 -0.07
CA GLN A 250 10.02 -18.02 -0.86
C GLN A 250 11.37 -17.71 -0.20
N LEU A 251 11.57 -16.48 0.25
CA LEU A 251 12.80 -16.06 0.93
C LEU A 251 13.00 -16.79 2.26
N ALA A 252 11.94 -17.02 3.02
CA ALA A 252 12.01 -17.73 4.31
C ALA A 252 12.47 -19.19 4.20
N LYS A 253 12.45 -19.79 3.00
CA LYS A 253 12.99 -21.15 2.81
C LYS A 253 14.50 -21.23 3.08
N THR A 254 15.22 -20.13 2.94
CA THR A 254 16.67 -20.04 3.08
C THR A 254 17.14 -18.95 4.04
N GLN A 255 16.24 -18.05 4.48
CA GLN A 255 16.55 -16.93 5.34
C GLN A 255 15.78 -17.04 6.66
N TYR A 256 16.48 -16.90 7.78
CA TYR A 256 15.86 -16.87 9.11
C TYR A 256 15.02 -15.60 9.33
N VAL A 257 15.50 -14.46 8.83
CA VAL A 257 14.79 -13.16 8.83
C VAL A 257 14.61 -12.73 7.40
N VAL A 258 13.39 -12.37 7.04
CA VAL A 258 13.04 -11.80 5.74
C VAL A 258 12.97 -10.28 5.88
N LEU A 259 13.89 -9.58 5.24
CA LEU A 259 13.91 -8.12 5.26
C LEU A 259 12.93 -7.52 4.24
N PRO A 260 12.27 -6.38 4.55
CA PRO A 260 11.43 -5.64 3.59
C PRO A 260 12.15 -5.32 2.28
N THR A 261 13.44 -4.96 2.39
CA THR A 261 14.29 -4.66 1.23
C THR A 261 14.56 -5.88 0.36
N ALA A 262 14.61 -7.09 0.93
CA ALA A 262 14.78 -8.32 0.18
C ALA A 262 13.48 -8.67 -0.58
N ILE A 263 12.32 -8.50 0.04
CA ILE A 263 11.03 -8.62 -0.66
C ILE A 263 10.98 -7.65 -1.84
N THR A 264 11.30 -6.38 -1.60
CA THR A 264 11.33 -5.35 -2.65
C THR A 264 12.26 -5.72 -3.80
N ALA A 265 13.46 -6.20 -3.51
CA ALA A 265 14.43 -6.61 -4.52
C ALA A 265 13.95 -7.78 -5.40
N SER A 266 13.11 -8.66 -4.87
CA SER A 266 12.56 -9.81 -5.59
C SER A 266 11.30 -9.48 -6.41
N LEU A 267 10.68 -8.31 -6.23
CA LEU A 267 9.45 -7.93 -6.93
C LEU A 267 9.56 -7.97 -8.45
N PRO A 268 10.60 -7.36 -9.10
CA PRO A 268 10.64 -7.30 -10.56
C PRO A 268 10.71 -8.68 -11.21
N GLU A 269 11.51 -9.59 -10.67
CA GLU A 269 11.66 -10.96 -11.16
C GLU A 269 10.38 -11.76 -10.93
N THR A 270 9.80 -11.68 -9.74
CA THR A 270 8.56 -12.39 -9.40
C THR A 270 7.39 -11.90 -10.26
N MET A 271 7.25 -10.61 -10.46
CA MET A 271 6.22 -10.04 -11.34
C MET A 271 6.42 -10.47 -12.80
N LYS A 272 7.66 -10.50 -13.27
CA LYS A 272 7.98 -11.00 -14.60
C LYS A 272 7.53 -12.45 -14.76
N PHE A 273 7.83 -13.31 -13.78
CA PHE A 273 7.39 -14.72 -13.77
C PHE A 273 5.86 -14.83 -13.93
N PHE A 274 5.08 -14.10 -13.11
CA PHE A 274 3.63 -14.18 -13.16
C PHE A 274 3.02 -13.55 -14.41
N SER A 275 3.70 -12.60 -15.05
CA SER A 275 3.21 -11.94 -16.27
C SER A 275 3.40 -12.78 -17.54
N GLU A 276 4.27 -13.80 -17.53
CA GLU A 276 4.62 -14.58 -18.72
C GLU A 276 4.13 -16.03 -18.71
N ASN A 277 3.90 -16.57 -17.51
CA ASN A 277 3.43 -17.94 -17.37
C ASN A 277 1.90 -17.91 -17.23
N GLU A 278 1.21 -18.62 -18.11
CA GLU A 278 -0.22 -18.86 -17.95
C GLU A 278 -0.49 -19.66 -16.66
N ALA A 279 -1.60 -19.35 -15.99
CA ALA A 279 -2.04 -20.15 -14.86
C ALA A 279 -2.08 -21.61 -15.29
N PHE A 280 -1.34 -22.49 -14.60
CA PHE A 280 -1.49 -23.93 -14.83
C PHE A 280 -2.96 -24.25 -14.53
N SER A 281 -3.75 -24.52 -15.59
CA SER A 281 -5.05 -25.14 -15.42
C SER A 281 -4.77 -26.50 -14.80
N ALA A 282 -5.03 -26.62 -13.49
CA ALA A 282 -5.02 -27.92 -12.84
C ALA A 282 -6.06 -28.80 -13.53
N PHE A 283 -5.60 -29.80 -14.23
CA PHE A 283 -6.41 -30.94 -14.66
C PHE A 283 -6.79 -31.79 -13.45
#